data_d1498e85892db6b9b4c642f782c11cd6
#
_entry.id   d1498e85892db6b9b4c642f782c11cd6
#
_cell.length_a   1.000
_cell.length_b   1.000
_cell.length_c   1.000
_cell.angle_alpha   90.00
_cell.angle_beta   90.00
_cell.angle_gamma   90.00
#
_symmetry.space_group_name_H-M   'P 1'
#
loop_
_entity.id
_entity.type
_entity.pdbx_description
1 polymer ?
#
loop_
_entity_poly.entity_id
_entity_poly.type
_entity_poly.pdbx_seq_one_letter_code
_entity_poly.pdbx_strand_id
1 'polypeptide(L)'
;MLLAVTLVACGESRAANEGNGRIADVSVTPGSDHARAVPRDSSVLSLARAAGGVDGRHYTVSAQATSGFIVGKIGGGEPRDTSIAPTHDLSACRPFTQSLVPSRDGGVGNSVVWLVGVATGPRDDAPRRVRVMLDGCRLEPRVQRVAAGGTVMITSRDAMMTRLQFLEVGGASASRGTASRGTASRGTVLLNDAGQVVPTSDAAKVAGLVQIRDDLHPWIRAYLVVTPHPFVAVTAADGEFRFDTVPPGSYTLVIWHERFGTRQQRVRVDAHVETRVDMRY
;
A
#
# COMPACT_ATOMS: atom_id res chain seq x y z
N MET A 1 18.46 39.88 -62.24
CA MET A 1 17.74 39.34 -63.43
C MET A 1 16.75 38.34 -62.87
N LEU A 2 15.58 38.81 -62.69
CA LEU A 2 14.28 38.44 -63.33
C LEU A 2 13.87 37.01 -62.97
N LEU A 3 12.86 36.93 -62.14
CA LEU A 3 11.43 36.62 -62.41
C LEU A 3 11.23 35.10 -62.69
N ALA A 4 10.26 34.41 -62.27
CA ALA A 4 8.84 34.72 -62.06
C ALA A 4 8.16 33.71 -61.13
N VAL A 5 7.13 34.20 -60.46
CA VAL A 5 6.04 33.58 -59.74
C VAL A 5 5.11 32.83 -60.71
N THR A 6 4.55 31.69 -60.30
CA THR A 6 3.19 31.34 -60.72
C THR A 6 2.48 30.47 -59.67
N LEU A 7 1.43 31.00 -59.12
CA LEU A 7 0.30 30.33 -58.49
C LEU A 7 -0.59 29.68 -59.55
N VAL A 8 -1.14 28.51 -59.30
CA VAL A 8 -2.48 28.13 -59.79
C VAL A 8 -3.19 27.22 -58.76
N ALA A 9 -4.45 27.54 -58.59
CA ALA A 9 -5.40 27.08 -57.62
C ALA A 9 -6.29 25.91 -58.12
N CYS A 10 -7.00 25.35 -57.17
CA CYS A 10 -8.34 24.72 -57.20
C CYS A 10 -8.61 23.53 -58.12
N GLY A 11 -9.28 22.55 -57.52
CA GLY A 11 -10.04 21.52 -58.23
C GLY A 11 -10.71 20.55 -57.27
N GLU A 12 -11.92 20.92 -56.78
CA GLU A 12 -12.88 19.99 -56.19
C GLU A 12 -13.39 18.99 -57.23
N SER A 13 -13.58 17.74 -56.83
CA SER A 13 -14.57 16.87 -57.45
C SER A 13 -15.08 15.79 -56.50
N ARG A 14 -16.38 15.82 -56.30
CA ARG A 14 -17.26 14.82 -55.69
C ARG A 14 -17.41 13.58 -56.60
N ALA A 15 -17.65 12.42 -55.97
CA ALA A 15 -18.75 11.45 -56.19
C ALA A 15 -18.34 10.11 -55.59
N ALA A 16 -19.03 9.61 -54.57
CA ALA A 16 -20.25 8.78 -54.57
C ALA A 16 -19.99 7.33 -55.05
N ASN A 17 -20.11 6.37 -54.19
CA ASN A 17 -21.25 5.50 -53.92
C ASN A 17 -20.90 4.02 -53.69
N GLU A 18 -21.48 3.46 -52.65
CA GLU A 18 -22.06 2.12 -52.48
C GLU A 18 -21.16 0.88 -52.50
N GLY A 19 -21.19 0.21 -51.32
CA GLY A 19 -20.73 -1.18 -51.14
C GLY A 19 -21.15 -1.72 -49.77
N ASN A 20 -22.36 -2.14 -49.66
CA ASN A 20 -23.06 -2.73 -48.51
C ASN A 20 -22.36 -4.02 -48.06
N GLY A 21 -21.89 -4.09 -46.77
CA GLY A 21 -21.37 -5.28 -46.15
C GLY A 21 -21.60 -5.20 -44.63
N ARG A 22 -22.79 -5.56 -44.18
CA ARG A 22 -23.11 -5.72 -42.75
C ARG A 22 -22.25 -6.84 -42.16
N ILE A 23 -21.25 -6.49 -41.40
CA ILE A 23 -20.64 -7.39 -40.40
C ILE A 23 -21.33 -7.09 -39.08
N ALA A 24 -22.01 -8.11 -38.55
CA ALA A 24 -22.67 -8.05 -37.25
C ALA A 24 -21.67 -7.66 -36.18
N ASP A 25 -21.91 -6.52 -35.58
CA ASP A 25 -21.20 -6.02 -34.42
C ASP A 25 -21.61 -6.86 -33.21
N VAL A 26 -20.79 -7.85 -32.86
CA VAL A 26 -20.92 -8.58 -31.61
C VAL A 26 -20.36 -7.63 -30.53
N SER A 27 -21.25 -6.83 -29.95
CA SER A 27 -20.94 -6.08 -28.75
C SER A 27 -20.72 -7.06 -27.60
N VAL A 28 -19.46 -7.44 -27.38
CA VAL A 28 -19.03 -8.03 -26.13
C VAL A 28 -19.09 -6.93 -25.07
N THR A 29 -20.13 -6.97 -24.27
CA THR A 29 -20.23 -6.17 -23.06
C THR A 29 -19.12 -6.65 -22.12
N PRO A 30 -18.09 -5.83 -21.78
CA PRO A 30 -17.14 -6.21 -20.76
C PRO A 30 -17.88 -6.18 -19.42
N GLY A 31 -17.97 -7.32 -18.77
CA GLY A 31 -18.39 -7.40 -17.38
C GLY A 31 -17.47 -6.49 -16.56
N SER A 32 -18.01 -5.38 -16.07
CA SER A 32 -17.30 -4.35 -15.33
C SER A 32 -17.21 -4.73 -13.87
N ASP A 33 -16.24 -5.60 -13.52
CA ASP A 33 -15.75 -5.72 -12.16
C ASP A 33 -14.23 -5.45 -12.11
N HIS A 34 -13.85 -4.30 -12.62
CA HIS A 34 -12.49 -3.83 -12.46
C HIS A 34 -12.35 -3.08 -11.13
N ALA A 35 -11.40 -3.50 -10.32
CA ALA A 35 -10.97 -2.77 -9.14
C ALA A 35 -10.75 -1.29 -9.51
N ARG A 36 -11.62 -0.42 -8.99
CA ARG A 36 -11.60 1.00 -9.34
C ARG A 36 -10.43 1.68 -8.64
N ALA A 37 -9.55 2.31 -9.40
CA ALA A 37 -8.50 3.14 -8.83
C ALA A 37 -9.13 4.28 -8.03
N VAL A 38 -8.77 4.39 -6.75
CA VAL A 38 -9.21 5.49 -5.88
C VAL A 38 -8.15 6.60 -5.93
N PRO A 39 -8.55 7.88 -5.98
CA PRO A 39 -7.58 8.99 -5.89
C PRO A 39 -6.68 8.83 -4.67
N ARG A 40 -5.41 9.15 -4.82
CA ARG A 40 -4.31 8.90 -3.88
C ARG A 40 -4.53 9.38 -2.43
N ASP A 41 -5.48 10.29 -2.18
CA ASP A 41 -5.64 10.99 -0.91
C ASP A 41 -6.70 10.43 0.05
N SER A 42 -7.64 9.61 -0.42
CA SER A 42 -8.79 9.19 0.42
C SER A 42 -8.68 7.80 1.02
N SER A 43 -7.75 7.00 0.57
CA SER A 43 -7.74 5.55 0.80
C SER A 43 -6.89 5.11 2.00
N VAL A 44 -5.86 5.86 2.35
CA VAL A 44 -5.04 5.56 3.53
C VAL A 44 -5.76 5.98 4.82
N LEU A 45 -6.64 6.97 4.76
CA LEU A 45 -7.61 7.28 5.80
C LEU A 45 -8.51 6.08 6.15
N SER A 46 -8.60 5.07 5.28
CA SER A 46 -9.43 3.90 5.51
C SER A 46 -8.83 2.92 6.52
N LEU A 47 -7.51 2.83 6.70
CA LEU A 47 -6.93 2.01 7.76
C LEU A 47 -7.21 2.60 9.14
N ALA A 48 -7.05 3.91 9.30
CA ALA A 48 -7.41 4.61 10.53
C ALA A 48 -8.93 4.61 10.76
N ARG A 49 -9.73 4.72 9.68
CA ARG A 49 -11.20 4.61 9.75
C ARG A 49 -11.67 3.19 9.98
N ALA A 50 -10.96 2.18 9.48
CA ALA A 50 -11.26 0.77 9.79
C ALA A 50 -11.09 0.49 11.29
N ALA A 51 -10.15 1.18 11.96
CA ALA A 51 -10.01 1.13 13.41
C ALA A 51 -11.21 1.71 14.17
N GLY A 52 -11.89 2.70 13.57
CA GLY A 52 -13.08 3.34 14.14
C GLY A 52 -14.42 2.76 13.67
N GLY A 53 -14.40 1.79 12.75
CA GLY A 53 -15.61 1.31 12.08
C GLY A 53 -16.18 2.32 11.08
N VAL A 54 -17.08 1.85 10.18
CA VAL A 54 -17.70 2.71 9.14
C VAL A 54 -18.58 3.81 9.77
N ASP A 55 -19.00 3.60 11.03
CA ASP A 55 -19.90 4.48 11.79
C ASP A 55 -19.28 4.99 13.10
N GLY A 56 -17.95 5.03 13.21
CA GLY A 56 -17.27 5.41 14.45
C GLY A 56 -17.31 4.33 15.54
N ARG A 57 -17.76 3.13 15.23
CA ARG A 57 -17.75 2.00 16.16
C ARG A 57 -16.36 1.36 16.19
N HIS A 58 -15.84 1.18 17.39
CA HIS A 58 -14.60 0.44 17.59
C HIS A 58 -14.79 -1.05 17.31
N TYR A 59 -13.77 -1.69 16.74
CA TYR A 59 -13.73 -3.13 16.62
C TYR A 59 -13.87 -3.80 17.99
N THR A 60 -14.80 -4.76 18.10
CA THR A 60 -15.07 -5.48 19.35
C THR A 60 -14.67 -6.95 19.19
N VAL A 61 -13.85 -7.44 20.10
CA VAL A 61 -13.50 -8.86 20.14
C VAL A 61 -14.70 -9.67 20.60
N SER A 62 -15.12 -10.62 19.75
CA SER A 62 -16.21 -11.54 20.07
C SER A 62 -15.96 -12.92 19.47
N ALA A 63 -16.43 -13.96 20.15
CA ALA A 63 -16.49 -15.28 19.54
C ALA A 63 -17.51 -15.26 18.40
N GLN A 64 -17.12 -15.81 17.25
CA GLN A 64 -18.00 -15.93 16.10
C GLN A 64 -18.66 -17.30 16.10
N ALA A 65 -20.01 -17.34 16.12
CA ALA A 65 -20.75 -18.58 15.99
C ALA A 65 -20.60 -19.19 14.58
N THR A 66 -20.47 -18.32 13.57
CA THR A 66 -20.22 -18.71 12.19
C THR A 66 -19.20 -17.77 11.55
N SER A 67 -18.39 -18.31 10.66
CA SER A 67 -17.38 -17.52 9.92
C SER A 67 -17.13 -18.13 8.55
N GLY A 68 -16.66 -17.31 7.63
CA GLY A 68 -16.11 -17.71 6.35
C GLY A 68 -14.61 -17.40 6.27
N PHE A 69 -14.04 -17.55 5.09
CA PHE A 69 -12.62 -17.28 4.81
C PHE A 69 -12.51 -16.39 3.58
N ILE A 70 -11.46 -15.57 3.54
CA ILE A 70 -11.06 -14.88 2.31
C ILE A 70 -9.65 -15.33 1.97
N VAL A 71 -9.47 -15.79 0.75
CA VAL A 71 -8.15 -16.08 0.18
C VAL A 71 -7.99 -15.29 -1.11
N GLY A 72 -6.77 -14.95 -1.47
CA GLY A 72 -6.56 -14.27 -2.73
C GLY A 72 -5.09 -14.04 -3.05
N LYS A 73 -4.88 -13.46 -4.22
CA LYS A 73 -3.56 -13.13 -4.73
C LYS A 73 -3.54 -11.70 -5.25
N ILE A 74 -2.51 -10.95 -4.85
CA ILE A 74 -2.24 -9.63 -5.38
C ILE A 74 -1.21 -9.75 -6.49
N GLY A 75 -1.58 -9.32 -7.69
CA GLY A 75 -0.74 -9.42 -8.88
C GLY A 75 -0.71 -8.13 -9.70
N GLY A 76 -0.17 -8.20 -10.93
CA GLY A 76 -0.18 -7.12 -11.92
C GLY A 76 0.88 -6.04 -11.73
N GLY A 77 1.76 -6.18 -10.75
CA GLY A 77 2.92 -5.32 -10.59
C GLY A 77 4.14 -5.93 -11.27
N GLU A 78 4.84 -5.14 -12.07
CA GLU A 78 6.12 -5.59 -12.61
C GLU A 78 7.19 -5.54 -11.52
N PRO A 79 8.02 -6.59 -11.38
CA PRO A 79 9.19 -6.56 -10.53
C PRO A 79 10.07 -5.38 -10.90
N ARG A 80 10.51 -4.63 -9.92
CA ARG A 80 11.41 -3.51 -10.18
C ARG A 80 12.42 -3.36 -9.08
N ASP A 81 13.65 -3.53 -9.47
CA ASP A 81 14.80 -3.20 -8.67
C ASP A 81 15.17 -1.74 -8.87
N THR A 82 15.57 -1.10 -7.80
CA THR A 82 16.05 0.28 -7.80
C THR A 82 17.49 0.29 -7.32
N SER A 83 18.39 0.75 -8.16
CA SER A 83 19.77 0.99 -7.76
C SER A 83 19.83 2.27 -6.94
N ILE A 84 20.41 2.18 -5.77
CA ILE A 84 20.65 3.29 -4.84
C ILE A 84 22.14 3.58 -4.83
N ALA A 85 22.49 4.81 -5.16
CA ALA A 85 23.83 5.35 -5.00
C ALA A 85 23.80 6.35 -3.84
N PRO A 86 24.25 5.96 -2.63
CA PRO A 86 24.31 6.86 -1.49
C PRO A 86 25.16 8.09 -1.78
N THR A 87 24.74 9.25 -1.28
CA THR A 87 25.44 10.52 -1.45
C THR A 87 26.12 11.00 -0.16
N HIS A 88 25.81 10.34 0.96
CA HIS A 88 26.35 10.65 2.28
C HIS A 88 26.76 9.36 2.98
N ASP A 89 27.62 9.47 3.99
CA ASP A 89 28.09 8.34 4.82
C ASP A 89 28.63 7.16 4.00
N LEU A 90 29.43 7.46 2.96
CA LEU A 90 29.92 6.48 1.99
C LEU A 90 30.81 5.39 2.60
N SER A 91 31.33 5.61 3.80
CA SER A 91 32.06 4.59 4.58
C SER A 91 31.13 3.50 5.11
N ALA A 92 29.90 3.87 5.50
CA ALA A 92 28.85 2.96 5.99
C ALA A 92 27.91 2.50 4.88
N CYS A 93 27.58 3.40 3.94
CA CYS A 93 26.62 3.16 2.87
C CYS A 93 27.28 2.93 1.51
N ARG A 94 27.34 1.69 1.08
CA ARG A 94 27.81 1.34 -0.27
C ARG A 94 26.65 1.33 -1.26
N PRO A 95 26.89 1.53 -2.58
CA PRO A 95 25.84 1.32 -3.59
C PRO A 95 25.20 -0.05 -3.48
N PHE A 96 23.87 -0.12 -3.59
CA PHE A 96 23.14 -1.36 -3.50
C PHE A 96 21.89 -1.34 -4.39
N THR A 97 21.36 -2.53 -4.67
CA THR A 97 20.07 -2.69 -5.35
C THR A 97 19.00 -3.11 -4.34
N GLN A 98 17.84 -2.48 -4.41
CA GLN A 98 16.70 -2.79 -3.56
C GLN A 98 15.49 -3.15 -4.43
N SER A 99 14.89 -4.30 -4.16
CA SER A 99 13.62 -4.66 -4.76
C SER A 99 12.47 -3.98 -4.01
N LEU A 100 11.82 -3.03 -4.66
CA LEU A 100 10.62 -2.37 -4.12
C LEU A 100 9.37 -3.21 -4.36
N VAL A 101 9.40 -4.09 -5.34
CA VAL A 101 8.29 -4.98 -5.71
C VAL A 101 8.82 -6.41 -5.76
N PRO A 102 9.03 -7.06 -4.60
CA PRO A 102 9.36 -8.49 -4.60
C PRO A 102 8.27 -9.25 -5.32
N SER A 103 8.64 -10.10 -6.28
CA SER A 103 7.66 -10.81 -7.09
C SER A 103 8.12 -12.24 -7.35
N ARG A 104 7.17 -13.17 -7.22
CA ARG A 104 7.29 -14.57 -7.60
C ARG A 104 5.95 -15.02 -8.21
N ASP A 105 5.99 -15.72 -9.31
CA ASP A 105 4.80 -16.26 -9.99
C ASP A 105 3.73 -15.19 -10.31
N GLY A 106 4.17 -13.97 -10.66
CA GLY A 106 3.29 -12.83 -10.96
C GLY A 106 2.63 -12.20 -9.74
N GLY A 107 3.01 -12.61 -8.53
CA GLY A 107 2.57 -11.97 -7.29
C GLY A 107 3.26 -10.63 -7.03
N VAL A 108 2.72 -9.86 -6.13
CA VAL A 108 3.27 -8.58 -5.65
C VAL A 108 3.45 -8.65 -4.14
N GLY A 109 4.69 -8.72 -3.70
CA GLY A 109 5.07 -8.68 -2.30
C GLY A 109 5.01 -7.27 -1.71
N ASN A 110 5.12 -7.17 -0.39
CA ASN A 110 5.01 -5.92 0.36
C ASN A 110 3.69 -5.16 0.17
N SER A 111 2.66 -5.80 -0.39
CA SER A 111 1.32 -5.25 -0.45
C SER A 111 0.64 -5.41 0.91
N VAL A 112 0.01 -4.34 1.38
CA VAL A 112 -0.84 -4.36 2.57
C VAL A 112 -2.27 -4.62 2.11
N VAL A 113 -2.91 -5.63 2.68
CA VAL A 113 -4.30 -6.02 2.39
C VAL A 113 -5.11 -5.92 3.66
N TRP A 114 -6.27 -5.28 3.64
CA TRP A 114 -7.15 -5.21 4.82
C TRP A 114 -8.63 -5.12 4.47
N LEU A 115 -9.49 -5.55 5.40
CA LEU A 115 -10.93 -5.39 5.33
C LEU A 115 -11.38 -4.10 6.01
N VAL A 116 -12.29 -3.38 5.37
CA VAL A 116 -12.99 -2.22 5.91
C VAL A 116 -14.44 -2.59 6.17
N GLY A 117 -14.98 -2.12 7.30
CA GLY A 117 -16.36 -2.35 7.69
C GLY A 117 -16.55 -3.53 8.64
N VAL A 118 -15.46 -4.10 9.15
CA VAL A 118 -15.54 -5.17 10.16
C VAL A 118 -15.75 -4.55 11.54
N ALA A 119 -16.86 -4.86 12.19
CA ALA A 119 -17.20 -4.34 13.52
C ALA A 119 -16.83 -5.30 14.65
N THR A 120 -16.83 -6.58 14.40
CA THR A 120 -16.58 -7.63 15.41
C THR A 120 -15.81 -8.79 14.81
N GLY A 121 -15.15 -9.58 15.67
CA GLY A 121 -14.42 -10.78 15.24
C GLY A 121 -13.41 -11.25 16.27
N PRO A 122 -12.50 -12.16 15.90
CA PRO A 122 -11.49 -12.69 16.81
C PRO A 122 -10.49 -11.61 17.23
N ARG A 123 -9.72 -11.92 18.27
CA ARG A 123 -8.62 -11.04 18.70
C ARG A 123 -7.58 -10.87 17.59
N ASP A 124 -7.02 -9.67 17.47
CA ASP A 124 -5.90 -9.41 16.57
C ASP A 124 -4.69 -10.29 16.97
N ASP A 125 -4.18 -11.03 16.01
CA ASP A 125 -3.02 -11.92 16.11
C ASP A 125 -1.70 -11.24 15.73
N ALA A 126 -1.75 -9.97 15.37
CA ALA A 126 -0.56 -9.22 15.02
C ALA A 126 0.43 -9.18 16.20
N PRO A 127 1.73 -9.27 15.92
CA PRO A 127 2.73 -9.25 16.97
C PRO A 127 2.71 -7.90 17.72
N ARG A 128 2.75 -7.95 19.04
CA ARG A 128 2.82 -6.76 19.91
C ARG A 128 4.25 -6.19 20.05
N ARG A 129 5.24 -6.95 19.62
CA ARG A 129 6.64 -6.51 19.57
C ARG A 129 7.24 -6.93 18.24
N VAL A 130 7.75 -5.95 17.50
CA VAL A 130 8.39 -6.17 16.20
C VAL A 130 9.75 -5.50 16.17
N ARG A 131 10.61 -5.95 15.28
CA ARG A 131 11.93 -5.36 15.05
C ARG A 131 12.02 -4.81 13.64
N VAL A 132 12.56 -3.61 13.51
CA VAL A 132 13.00 -3.03 12.25
C VAL A 132 14.48 -2.74 12.38
N MET A 133 15.28 -3.26 11.49
CA MET A 133 16.73 -3.20 11.54
C MET A 133 17.28 -2.34 10.41
N LEU A 134 18.17 -1.42 10.74
CA LEU A 134 19.01 -0.71 9.79
C LEU A 134 20.27 -1.56 9.56
N ASP A 135 20.47 -2.03 8.33
CA ASP A 135 21.59 -2.86 7.93
C ASP A 135 21.97 -2.58 6.47
N GLY A 136 23.22 -2.21 6.21
CA GLY A 136 23.67 -1.81 4.88
C GLY A 136 22.89 -0.64 4.31
N CYS A 137 22.52 0.33 5.16
CA CYS A 137 21.75 1.52 4.80
C CYS A 137 20.34 1.22 4.27
N ARG A 138 19.73 0.14 4.75
CA ARG A 138 18.37 -0.28 4.46
C ARG A 138 17.63 -0.62 5.73
N LEU A 139 16.35 -0.30 5.79
CA LEU A 139 15.45 -0.77 6.85
C LEU A 139 14.79 -2.08 6.42
N GLU A 140 14.96 -3.11 7.25
CA GLU A 140 14.40 -4.45 7.06
C GLU A 140 13.56 -4.88 8.27
N PRO A 141 12.37 -5.48 8.08
CA PRO A 141 11.71 -5.69 6.80
C PRO A 141 11.13 -4.37 6.22
N ARG A 142 10.94 -4.33 4.89
CA ARG A 142 10.41 -3.14 4.19
C ARG A 142 9.00 -2.76 4.65
N VAL A 143 8.16 -3.74 4.90
CA VAL A 143 6.80 -3.57 5.43
C VAL A 143 6.60 -4.53 6.59
N GLN A 144 6.20 -4.01 7.75
CA GLN A 144 6.04 -4.79 8.98
C GLN A 144 4.67 -4.54 9.61
N ARG A 145 3.96 -5.63 9.96
CA ARG A 145 2.70 -5.58 10.71
C ARG A 145 2.97 -5.57 12.21
N VAL A 146 2.25 -4.73 12.95
CA VAL A 146 2.30 -4.64 14.42
C VAL A 146 0.91 -4.34 14.97
N ALA A 147 0.54 -4.94 16.11
CA ALA A 147 -0.73 -4.64 16.76
C ALA A 147 -0.75 -3.21 17.31
N ALA A 148 -1.93 -2.57 17.30
CA ALA A 148 -2.11 -1.27 17.95
C ALA A 148 -1.72 -1.34 19.44
N GLY A 149 -0.98 -0.34 19.91
CA GLY A 149 -0.38 -0.31 21.25
C GLY A 149 0.83 -1.23 21.42
N GLY A 150 1.38 -1.76 20.32
CA GLY A 150 2.60 -2.58 20.33
C GLY A 150 3.87 -1.75 20.46
N THR A 151 5.01 -2.43 20.51
CA THR A 151 6.34 -1.83 20.59
C THR A 151 7.17 -2.19 19.38
N VAL A 152 7.81 -1.19 18.78
CA VAL A 152 8.74 -1.35 17.67
C VAL A 152 10.16 -1.21 18.20
N MET A 153 10.98 -2.24 18.01
CA MET A 153 12.40 -2.24 18.35
C MET A 153 13.19 -1.79 17.11
N ILE A 154 13.71 -0.59 17.13
CA ILE A 154 14.60 -0.12 16.08
C ILE A 154 16.03 -0.50 16.44
N THR A 155 16.71 -1.18 15.54
CA THR A 155 18.11 -1.62 15.76
C THR A 155 18.98 -1.15 14.59
N SER A 156 20.26 -0.84 14.84
CA SER A 156 21.23 -0.52 13.81
C SER A 156 22.40 -1.49 13.83
N ARG A 157 22.83 -1.90 12.66
CA ARG A 157 24.16 -2.51 12.42
C ARG A 157 25.14 -1.55 11.78
N ASP A 158 24.63 -0.45 11.24
CA ASP A 158 25.43 0.57 10.58
C ASP A 158 26.00 1.56 11.62
N ALA A 159 27.26 1.89 11.49
CA ALA A 159 27.95 2.86 12.34
C ALA A 159 27.80 4.26 11.72
N MET A 160 26.56 4.78 11.73
CA MET A 160 26.24 6.11 11.22
C MET A 160 25.11 6.74 12.01
N MET A 161 25.09 8.07 12.06
CA MET A 161 23.98 8.81 12.65
C MET A 161 22.77 8.77 11.72
N THR A 162 21.64 8.35 12.25
CA THR A 162 20.38 8.24 11.51
C THR A 162 19.25 8.80 12.35
N ARG A 163 18.42 9.66 11.77
CA ARG A 163 17.25 10.25 12.41
C ARG A 163 15.98 9.74 11.74
N LEU A 164 15.45 8.64 12.26
CA LEU A 164 14.25 8.01 11.75
C LEU A 164 13.00 8.73 12.25
N GLN A 165 12.24 9.28 11.34
CA GLN A 165 10.91 9.85 11.57
C GLN A 165 9.82 8.82 11.28
N PHE A 166 8.79 8.79 12.13
CA PHE A 166 7.58 7.99 11.95
C PHE A 166 6.45 8.91 11.51
N LEU A 167 6.04 8.77 10.26
CA LEU A 167 5.09 9.67 9.61
C LEU A 167 3.84 8.92 9.19
N GLU A 168 2.67 9.45 9.56
CA GLU A 168 1.40 8.85 9.14
C GLU A 168 1.19 9.01 7.64
N VAL A 169 0.94 7.92 6.93
CA VAL A 169 0.67 7.94 5.50
C VAL A 169 -0.80 8.30 5.28
N GLY A 170 -1.05 9.41 4.57
CA GLY A 170 -2.42 9.88 4.27
C GLY A 170 -3.15 10.58 5.42
N GLY A 171 -2.47 10.85 6.53
CA GLY A 171 -3.00 11.67 7.61
C GLY A 171 -3.06 13.15 7.23
N ALA A 172 -4.19 13.81 7.49
CA ALA A 172 -4.25 15.26 7.47
C ALA A 172 -3.63 15.77 8.78
N SER A 173 -2.57 16.58 8.69
CA SER A 173 -2.08 17.31 9.85
C SER A 173 -3.13 18.34 10.25
N ALA A 174 -3.80 18.10 11.36
CA ALA A 174 -4.69 19.09 11.98
C ALA A 174 -3.85 20.13 12.73
N SER A 175 -3.15 20.99 12.03
CA SER A 175 -2.66 22.23 12.61
C SER A 175 -3.77 23.29 12.48
N ARG A 176 -4.14 23.87 13.63
CA ARG A 176 -5.14 24.94 13.70
C ARG A 176 -4.79 26.07 12.72
N GLY A 177 -5.63 26.26 11.69
CA GLY A 177 -5.68 27.51 10.95
C GLY A 177 -5.20 27.49 9.49
N THR A 178 -4.52 26.48 9.02
CA THR A 178 -4.20 26.30 7.59
C THR A 178 -4.21 24.83 7.24
N ALA A 179 -5.03 24.44 6.28
CA ALA A 179 -5.05 23.09 5.71
C ALA A 179 -3.77 22.86 4.88
N SER A 180 -2.61 22.84 5.53
CA SER A 180 -1.41 22.35 4.91
C SER A 180 -1.45 20.81 4.98
N ARG A 181 -1.20 20.16 3.86
CA ARG A 181 -1.03 18.70 3.74
C ARG A 181 0.22 18.25 4.52
N GLY A 182 0.19 18.45 5.85
CA GLY A 182 1.27 18.05 6.73
C GLY A 182 1.09 16.58 7.11
N THR A 183 2.13 15.78 6.92
CA THR A 183 2.19 14.42 7.39
C THR A 183 2.29 14.44 8.92
N ALA A 184 1.34 13.83 9.64
CA ALA A 184 1.38 13.79 11.10
C ALA A 184 2.56 12.93 11.55
N SER A 185 3.40 13.48 12.45
CA SER A 185 4.51 12.72 13.05
C SER A 185 4.01 11.89 14.22
N ARG A 186 4.47 10.64 14.31
CA ARG A 186 4.25 9.72 15.43
C ARG A 186 5.52 9.48 16.24
N GLY A 187 6.51 10.35 16.12
CA GLY A 187 7.77 10.29 16.87
C GLY A 187 9.01 10.25 16.00
N THR A 188 10.15 10.26 16.68
CA THR A 188 11.49 10.23 16.08
C THR A 188 12.39 9.33 16.89
N VAL A 189 13.24 8.56 16.24
CA VAL A 189 14.30 7.75 16.86
C VAL A 189 15.64 8.19 16.30
N LEU A 190 16.61 8.42 17.18
CA LEU A 190 18.01 8.68 16.83
C LEU A 190 18.83 7.41 17.04
N LEU A 191 19.61 7.05 16.05
CA LEU A 191 20.61 6.00 16.10
C LEU A 191 21.95 6.64 15.79
N ASN A 192 22.93 6.42 16.64
CA ASN A 192 24.28 7.01 16.50
C ASN A 192 25.34 5.95 16.19
N ASP A 193 25.11 4.71 16.64
CA ASP A 193 26.12 3.67 16.62
C ASP A 193 25.55 2.31 16.20
N ALA A 194 26.44 1.48 15.69
CA ALA A 194 26.14 0.08 15.45
C ALA A 194 25.82 -0.66 16.78
N GLY A 195 24.90 -1.60 16.74
CA GLY A 195 24.44 -2.36 17.90
C GLY A 195 23.40 -1.66 18.77
N GLN A 196 23.10 -0.39 18.49
CA GLN A 196 22.08 0.35 19.24
C GLN A 196 20.69 -0.26 19.04
N VAL A 197 19.93 -0.29 20.12
CA VAL A 197 18.53 -0.78 20.13
C VAL A 197 17.65 0.25 20.84
N VAL A 198 16.71 0.82 20.12
CA VAL A 198 15.77 1.83 20.64
C VAL A 198 14.33 1.33 20.55
N PRO A 199 13.65 1.09 21.66
CA PRO A 199 12.22 0.79 21.65
C PRO A 199 11.40 2.06 21.42
N THR A 200 10.34 1.98 20.62
CA THR A 200 9.33 3.02 20.50
C THR A 200 7.94 2.41 20.47
N SER A 201 7.01 2.97 21.24
CA SER A 201 5.59 2.60 21.23
C SER A 201 4.72 3.66 20.53
N ASP A 202 5.18 4.89 20.42
CA ASP A 202 4.39 5.98 19.84
C ASP A 202 4.07 5.73 18.37
N ALA A 203 4.99 5.12 17.63
CA ALA A 203 4.79 4.75 16.24
C ALA A 203 3.61 3.77 16.04
N ALA A 204 3.35 2.89 17.03
CA ALA A 204 2.32 1.86 16.99
C ALA A 204 1.11 2.18 17.88
N LYS A 205 1.00 3.38 18.45
CA LYS A 205 -0.05 3.74 19.41
C LYS A 205 -1.44 3.71 18.79
N VAL A 206 -1.58 4.13 17.56
CA VAL A 206 -2.87 4.24 16.85
C VAL A 206 -2.79 3.47 15.55
N ALA A 207 -3.85 2.73 15.22
CA ALA A 207 -3.96 2.01 13.96
C ALA A 207 -3.75 2.92 12.74
N GLY A 208 -3.14 2.38 11.70
CA GLY A 208 -2.87 3.10 10.46
C GLY A 208 -1.59 2.64 9.78
N LEU A 209 -1.27 3.28 8.67
CA LEU A 209 -0.04 3.07 7.94
C LEU A 209 0.96 4.17 8.30
N VAL A 210 2.16 3.77 8.72
CA VAL A 210 3.22 4.66 9.17
C VAL A 210 4.45 4.45 8.30
N GLN A 211 4.94 5.50 7.68
CA GLN A 211 6.23 5.49 6.99
C GLN A 211 7.34 5.78 8.02
N ILE A 212 8.37 4.95 8.01
CA ILE A 212 9.64 5.23 8.67
C ILE A 212 10.58 5.76 7.60
N ARG A 213 11.17 6.90 7.81
CA ARG A 213 12.17 7.45 6.90
C ARG A 213 13.28 8.17 7.66
N ASP A 214 14.47 8.18 7.08
CA ASP A 214 15.54 9.04 7.54
C ASP A 214 15.54 10.37 6.79
N ASP A 215 15.82 11.46 7.51
CA ASP A 215 15.87 12.80 6.92
C ASP A 215 17.14 13.04 6.11
N LEU A 216 18.25 12.43 6.55
CA LEU A 216 19.56 12.60 5.93
C LEU A 216 19.77 11.66 4.74
N HIS A 217 19.12 10.48 4.79
CA HIS A 217 19.28 9.42 3.80
C HIS A 217 17.91 9.07 3.20
N PRO A 218 17.43 9.79 2.17
CA PRO A 218 16.08 9.66 1.64
C PRO A 218 15.71 8.26 1.12
N TRP A 219 16.71 7.44 0.82
CA TRP A 219 16.53 6.04 0.41
C TRP A 219 16.24 5.09 1.58
N ILE A 220 16.60 5.48 2.82
CA ILE A 220 16.32 4.70 4.03
C ILE A 220 14.86 4.90 4.41
N ARG A 221 14.02 3.93 4.09
CA ARG A 221 12.58 3.95 4.40
C ARG A 221 12.03 2.56 4.61
N ALA A 222 10.99 2.46 5.43
CA ALA A 222 10.18 1.27 5.66
C ALA A 222 8.75 1.68 6.02
N TYR A 223 7.87 0.71 6.22
CA TYR A 223 6.49 0.96 6.59
C TYR A 223 6.05 0.05 7.74
N LEU A 224 5.32 0.63 8.69
CA LEU A 224 4.61 -0.11 9.74
C LEU A 224 3.12 -0.10 9.43
N VAL A 225 2.52 -1.27 9.47
CA VAL A 225 1.07 -1.45 9.41
C VAL A 225 0.59 -1.70 10.82
N VAL A 226 0.05 -0.67 11.45
CA VAL A 226 -0.50 -0.78 12.81
C VAL A 226 -1.93 -1.26 12.70
N THR A 227 -2.18 -2.50 13.13
CA THR A 227 -3.44 -3.19 12.88
C THR A 227 -4.50 -2.86 13.92
N PRO A 228 -5.73 -2.56 13.50
CA PRO A 228 -6.88 -2.40 14.41
C PRO A 228 -7.61 -3.71 14.71
N HIS A 229 -7.43 -4.72 13.87
CA HIS A 229 -8.12 -6.02 13.90
C HIS A 229 -7.33 -7.05 13.09
N PRO A 230 -7.60 -8.37 13.19
CA PRO A 230 -6.80 -9.42 12.55
C PRO A 230 -6.88 -9.48 11.03
N PHE A 231 -7.88 -8.83 10.40
CA PHE A 231 -8.07 -8.88 8.95
C PHE A 231 -7.20 -7.86 8.22
N VAL A 232 -5.90 -7.91 8.50
CA VAL A 232 -4.83 -7.14 7.87
C VAL A 232 -3.68 -8.08 7.57
N ALA A 233 -3.20 -8.11 6.34
CA ALA A 233 -2.08 -8.94 5.91
C ALA A 233 -1.03 -8.11 5.16
N VAL A 234 0.20 -8.60 5.14
CA VAL A 234 1.29 -8.13 4.28
C VAL A 234 1.69 -9.31 3.41
N THR A 235 1.64 -9.15 2.09
CA THR A 235 1.93 -10.22 1.15
C THR A 235 3.42 -10.52 1.06
N ALA A 236 3.77 -11.79 0.92
CA ALA A 236 5.08 -12.22 0.46
C ALA A 236 5.21 -12.05 -1.07
N ALA A 237 6.32 -12.46 -1.66
CA ALA A 237 6.60 -12.27 -3.09
C ALA A 237 5.58 -12.97 -4.03
N ASP A 238 4.90 -14.02 -3.56
CA ASP A 238 3.82 -14.70 -4.30
C ASP A 238 2.54 -13.89 -4.38
N GLY A 239 2.42 -12.83 -3.56
CA GLY A 239 1.26 -11.97 -3.49
C GLY A 239 0.07 -12.60 -2.76
N GLU A 240 0.21 -13.79 -2.18
CA GLU A 240 -0.88 -14.49 -1.53
C GLU A 240 -1.24 -13.87 -0.17
N PHE A 241 -2.53 -13.90 0.15
CA PHE A 241 -3.05 -13.51 1.46
C PHE A 241 -4.24 -14.39 1.86
N ARG A 242 -4.48 -14.47 3.18
CA ARG A 242 -5.58 -15.21 3.75
C ARG A 242 -6.12 -14.50 4.98
N PHE A 243 -7.45 -14.47 5.12
CA PHE A 243 -8.15 -14.09 6.34
C PHE A 243 -9.06 -15.25 6.76
N ASP A 244 -8.80 -15.77 7.94
CA ASP A 244 -9.62 -16.79 8.57
C ASP A 244 -10.64 -16.16 9.50
N THR A 245 -11.70 -16.89 9.79
CA THR A 245 -12.74 -16.50 10.78
C THR A 245 -13.37 -15.13 10.53
N VAL A 246 -13.54 -14.77 9.24
CA VAL A 246 -14.22 -13.54 8.85
C VAL A 246 -15.71 -13.69 9.11
N PRO A 247 -16.35 -12.78 9.87
CA PRO A 247 -17.80 -12.81 10.06
C PRO A 247 -18.54 -12.75 8.72
N PRO A 248 -19.67 -13.44 8.55
CA PRO A 248 -20.48 -13.28 7.34
C PRO A 248 -20.95 -11.84 7.16
N GLY A 249 -20.84 -11.31 5.94
CA GLY A 249 -21.16 -9.90 5.68
C GLY A 249 -20.65 -9.38 4.35
N SER A 250 -20.89 -8.10 4.13
CA SER A 250 -20.35 -7.37 2.96
C SER A 250 -19.30 -6.35 3.43
N TYR A 251 -18.13 -6.43 2.83
CA TYR A 251 -16.94 -5.66 3.22
C TYR A 251 -16.35 -4.95 2.00
N THR A 252 -15.41 -4.06 2.27
CA THR A 252 -14.51 -3.54 1.25
C THR A 252 -13.10 -4.08 1.52
N LEU A 253 -12.58 -4.86 0.60
CA LEU A 253 -11.18 -5.27 0.59
C LEU A 253 -10.36 -4.15 -0.02
N VAL A 254 -9.34 -3.70 0.69
CA VAL A 254 -8.44 -2.64 0.24
C VAL A 254 -7.04 -3.20 0.17
N ILE A 255 -6.31 -2.84 -0.89
CA ILE A 255 -4.89 -3.14 -1.04
C ILE A 255 -4.11 -1.84 -1.20
N TRP A 256 -2.92 -1.81 -0.64
CA TRP A 256 -1.97 -0.70 -0.78
C TRP A 256 -0.56 -1.23 -1.02
N HIS A 257 0.16 -0.52 -1.87
CA HIS A 257 1.59 -0.74 -2.08
C HIS A 257 2.29 0.62 -2.27
N GLU A 258 3.51 0.77 -1.72
CA GLU A 258 4.23 2.05 -1.75
C GLU A 258 4.43 2.62 -3.16
N ARG A 259 4.50 1.75 -4.17
CA ARG A 259 4.70 2.14 -5.56
C ARG A 259 3.39 2.31 -6.34
N PHE A 260 2.43 1.42 -6.11
CA PHE A 260 1.21 1.35 -6.94
C PHE A 260 0.02 2.09 -6.32
N GLY A 261 0.18 2.57 -5.07
CA GLY A 261 -0.91 3.23 -4.35
C GLY A 261 -1.98 2.24 -3.90
N THR A 262 -3.23 2.66 -3.92
CA THR A 262 -4.35 1.91 -3.36
C THR A 262 -5.33 1.46 -4.43
N ARG A 263 -5.90 0.26 -4.22
CA ARG A 263 -7.06 -0.29 -4.93
C ARG A 263 -8.07 -0.81 -3.91
N GLN A 264 -9.32 -0.93 -4.31
CA GLN A 264 -10.36 -1.51 -3.45
C GLN A 264 -11.39 -2.27 -4.26
N GLN A 265 -12.00 -3.28 -3.61
CA GLN A 265 -13.06 -4.11 -4.19
C GLN A 265 -14.06 -4.49 -3.11
N ARG A 266 -15.35 -4.51 -3.45
CA ARG A 266 -16.38 -5.06 -2.56
C ARG A 266 -16.29 -6.58 -2.54
N VAL A 267 -16.45 -7.17 -1.36
CA VAL A 267 -16.43 -8.60 -1.14
C VAL A 267 -17.56 -8.99 -0.21
N ARG A 268 -18.23 -10.09 -0.53
CA ARG A 268 -19.24 -10.72 0.33
C ARG A 268 -18.66 -12.01 0.89
N VAL A 269 -18.81 -12.21 2.18
CA VAL A 269 -18.41 -13.43 2.88
C VAL A 269 -19.65 -14.12 3.38
N ASP A 270 -19.81 -15.38 3.02
CA ASP A 270 -20.87 -16.25 3.51
C ASP A 270 -20.30 -17.24 4.54
N ALA A 271 -21.15 -17.72 5.45
CA ALA A 271 -20.72 -18.64 6.51
C ALA A 271 -20.22 -19.97 5.93
N HIS A 272 -19.08 -20.45 6.47
CA HIS A 272 -18.43 -21.72 6.07
C HIS A 272 -17.99 -21.79 4.59
N VAL A 273 -17.93 -20.65 3.90
CA VAL A 273 -17.55 -20.56 2.49
C VAL A 273 -16.21 -19.88 2.34
N GLU A 274 -15.37 -20.40 1.45
CA GLU A 274 -14.17 -19.71 0.99
C GLU A 274 -14.54 -18.70 -0.09
N THR A 275 -14.21 -17.45 0.13
CA THR A 275 -14.35 -16.38 -0.86
C THR A 275 -12.99 -16.08 -1.47
N ARG A 276 -12.83 -16.36 -2.77
CA ARG A 276 -11.59 -16.05 -3.49
C ARG A 276 -11.66 -14.66 -4.10
N VAL A 277 -10.62 -13.85 -3.85
CA VAL A 277 -10.53 -12.46 -4.35
C VAL A 277 -9.13 -12.17 -4.86
N ASP A 278 -8.93 -12.26 -6.16
CA ASP A 278 -7.66 -11.91 -6.79
C ASP A 278 -7.73 -10.45 -7.28
N MET A 279 -6.74 -9.62 -6.89
CA MET A 279 -6.67 -8.20 -7.24
C MET A 279 -5.39 -7.89 -7.99
N ARG A 280 -5.43 -6.86 -8.84
CA ARG A 280 -4.27 -6.41 -9.65
C ARG A 280 -4.09 -4.90 -9.53
N TYR A 281 -2.82 -4.47 -9.55
CA TYR A 281 -2.44 -3.06 -9.63
C TYR A 281 -2.50 -2.51 -11.05
#